data_a1fef1c5e661ad32a3cb9ce626f4039e
#
_entry.id   a1fef1c5e661ad32a3cb9ce626f4039e
#
_cell.length_a   1.000
_cell.length_b   1.000
_cell.length_c   1.000
_cell.angle_alpha   90.00
_cell.angle_beta   90.00
_cell.angle_gamma   90.00
#
_symmetry.space_group_name_H-M   'P 1'
#
loop_
_entity.id
_entity.type
_entity.pdbx_description
1 polymer ?
#
loop_
_entity_poly.entity_id
_entity_poly.type
_entity_poly.pdbx_seq_one_letter_code
_entity_poly.pdbx_strand_id
1 'polypeptide(L)'
;MVNKLDEYMRVVKDDSGKVVQELGPDPYFVNVPKEDWPKGKDVKLTNTELFQSINPLFIVLLTLFFVPFFSFLRSKGKEPTTMSKFGMALFISGLSALVMVFAIMSVPSIYGHKASPLWLWGTYFVFTISEIFLSPMGLSLVSKLAPARLTSLL
;
A
#
# COMPACT_ATOMS: atom_id res chain seq x y z
N MET A 1 -23.99 0.30 3.75
CA MET A 1 -25.06 1.31 3.72
C MET A 1 -24.62 2.41 2.77
N VAL A 2 -25.49 2.82 1.86
CA VAL A 2 -25.23 3.89 0.89
C VAL A 2 -26.18 5.03 1.21
N ASN A 3 -25.74 6.27 1.03
CA ASN A 3 -26.60 7.41 1.25
C ASN A 3 -27.75 7.35 0.24
N LYS A 4 -29.00 7.47 0.72
CA LYS A 4 -30.16 7.55 -0.15
C LYS A 4 -30.08 8.84 -0.96
N LEU A 5 -30.15 8.72 -2.29
CA LEU A 5 -30.16 9.86 -3.20
C LEU A 5 -31.59 10.08 -3.71
N ASP A 6 -31.97 11.34 -3.85
CA ASP A 6 -33.22 11.73 -4.50
C ASP A 6 -33.10 11.59 -6.04
N GLU A 7 -34.19 11.85 -6.75
CA GLU A 7 -34.26 11.83 -8.21
C GLU A 7 -33.24 12.79 -8.89
N TYR A 8 -32.73 13.77 -8.14
CA TYR A 8 -31.72 14.75 -8.58
C TYR A 8 -30.30 14.46 -8.07
N MET A 9 -30.01 13.21 -7.62
CA MET A 9 -28.72 12.81 -7.06
C MET A 9 -28.28 13.57 -5.78
N ARG A 10 -29.21 14.17 -5.03
CA ARG A 10 -28.93 14.85 -3.77
C ARG A 10 -29.16 13.89 -2.61
N VAL A 11 -28.35 14.03 -1.59
CA VAL A 11 -28.46 13.23 -0.36
C VAL A 11 -29.74 13.57 0.39
N VAL A 12 -30.62 12.59 0.57
CA VAL A 12 -31.86 12.74 1.33
C VAL A 12 -31.52 12.84 2.82
N LYS A 13 -32.02 13.87 3.48
CA LYS A 13 -31.91 14.07 4.92
C LYS A 13 -33.27 13.85 5.57
N ASP A 14 -33.26 13.23 6.73
CA ASP A 14 -34.45 13.09 7.58
C ASP A 14 -34.83 14.43 8.22
N ASP A 15 -36.03 14.54 8.78
CA ASP A 15 -36.54 15.73 9.46
C ASP A 15 -35.62 16.21 10.61
N SER A 16 -34.78 15.34 11.12
CA SER A 16 -33.73 15.64 12.11
C SER A 16 -32.40 16.12 11.51
N GLY A 17 -32.31 16.28 10.17
CA GLY A 17 -31.10 16.68 9.45
C GLY A 17 -30.05 15.56 9.28
N LYS A 18 -30.35 14.32 9.71
CA LYS A 18 -29.48 13.17 9.50
C LYS A 18 -29.63 12.60 8.09
N VAL A 19 -28.51 12.17 7.53
CA VAL A 19 -28.49 11.52 6.23
C VAL A 19 -29.20 10.18 6.32
N VAL A 20 -30.24 9.99 5.49
CA VAL A 20 -30.93 8.71 5.38
C VAL A 20 -30.03 7.73 4.62
N GLN A 21 -29.70 6.61 5.26
CA GLN A 21 -28.90 5.54 4.66
C GLN A 21 -29.81 4.38 4.26
N GLU A 22 -29.66 3.92 3.04
CA GLU A 22 -30.39 2.78 2.49
C GLU A 22 -29.43 1.62 2.23
N LEU A 23 -29.90 0.40 2.34
CA LEU A 23 -29.16 -0.80 1.91
C LEU A 23 -29.12 -0.82 0.39
N GLY A 24 -28.28 0.02 -0.18
CA GLY A 24 -28.00 0.02 -1.60
C GLY A 24 -26.91 -1.01 -1.97
N PRO A 25 -26.80 -1.39 -3.25
CA PRO A 25 -25.69 -2.19 -3.71
C PRO A 25 -24.40 -1.42 -3.42
N ASP A 26 -23.48 -2.07 -2.69
CA ASP A 26 -22.14 -1.54 -2.46
C ASP A 26 -21.49 -1.27 -3.83
N PRO A 27 -20.88 -0.09 -4.07
CA PRO A 27 -20.18 0.23 -5.31
C PRO A 27 -19.20 -0.85 -5.76
N TYR A 28 -18.68 -1.61 -4.80
CA TYR A 28 -17.80 -2.74 -5.05
C TYR A 28 -18.50 -3.91 -5.78
N PHE A 29 -19.82 -4.08 -5.59
CA PHE A 29 -20.59 -5.16 -6.18
C PHE A 29 -21.41 -4.75 -7.42
N VAL A 30 -21.35 -3.47 -7.83
CA VAL A 30 -22.12 -2.96 -8.98
C VAL A 30 -21.78 -3.73 -10.26
N ASN A 31 -20.53 -4.11 -10.43
CA ASN A 31 -20.05 -4.84 -11.61
C ASN A 31 -19.93 -6.36 -11.38
N VAL A 32 -20.35 -6.85 -10.23
CA VAL A 32 -20.31 -8.28 -9.90
C VAL A 32 -21.68 -8.91 -10.18
N PRO A 33 -21.74 -10.06 -10.90
CA PRO A 33 -23.00 -10.80 -11.10
C PRO A 33 -23.66 -11.09 -9.75
N LYS A 34 -24.99 -10.95 -9.68
CA LYS A 34 -25.76 -11.16 -8.45
C LYS A 34 -25.63 -12.58 -7.88
N GLU A 35 -25.24 -13.54 -8.72
CA GLU A 35 -25.02 -14.93 -8.35
C GLU A 35 -23.78 -15.11 -7.46
N ASP A 36 -22.76 -14.26 -7.68
CA ASP A 36 -21.50 -14.28 -6.96
C ASP A 36 -21.51 -13.40 -5.69
N TRP A 37 -22.63 -12.78 -5.38
CA TRP A 37 -22.77 -12.00 -4.16
C TRP A 37 -22.74 -12.89 -2.93
N PRO A 38 -21.99 -12.53 -1.87
CA PRO A 38 -21.94 -13.30 -0.64
C PRO A 38 -23.33 -13.32 0.02
N LYS A 39 -23.99 -14.46 0.01
CA LYS A 39 -25.31 -14.65 0.60
C LYS A 39 -25.19 -14.75 2.13
N GLY A 40 -25.85 -13.83 2.84
CA GLY A 40 -26.06 -13.95 4.28
C GLY A 40 -24.87 -13.64 5.19
N LYS A 41 -23.85 -12.94 4.72
CA LYS A 41 -22.72 -12.48 5.56
C LYS A 41 -22.54 -10.96 5.43
N ASP A 42 -22.48 -10.28 6.57
CA ASP A 42 -22.03 -8.90 6.61
C ASP A 42 -20.56 -8.84 6.19
N VAL A 43 -20.31 -8.24 5.04
CA VAL A 43 -18.95 -8.05 4.53
C VAL A 43 -18.42 -6.76 5.14
N LYS A 44 -17.51 -6.88 6.12
CA LYS A 44 -16.80 -5.73 6.66
C LYS A 44 -15.84 -5.20 5.57
N LEU A 45 -16.15 -4.04 5.04
CA LEU A 45 -15.26 -3.30 4.15
C LEU A 45 -14.24 -2.54 5.02
N THR A 46 -12.97 -2.78 4.77
CA THR A 46 -11.90 -2.02 5.40
C THR A 46 -11.68 -0.74 4.61
N ASN A 47 -11.57 0.40 5.30
CA ASN A 47 -11.34 1.68 4.65
C ASN A 47 -10.00 1.67 3.90
N THR A 48 -10.02 2.07 2.63
CA THR A 48 -8.84 2.10 1.75
C THR A 48 -7.77 3.07 2.28
N GLU A 49 -8.17 4.12 3.00
CA GLU A 49 -7.26 5.11 3.59
C GLU A 49 -6.33 4.49 4.65
N LEU A 50 -6.81 3.48 5.38
CA LEU A 50 -5.98 2.76 6.34
C LEU A 50 -4.80 2.07 5.66
N PHE A 51 -5.01 1.54 4.46
CA PHE A 51 -3.94 0.86 3.72
C PHE A 51 -2.88 1.84 3.20
N GLN A 52 -3.27 3.06 2.84
CA GLN A 52 -2.31 4.09 2.43
C GLN A 52 -1.40 4.51 3.60
N SER A 53 -1.91 4.47 4.84
CA SER A 53 -1.15 4.82 6.04
C SER A 53 -0.17 3.74 6.48
N ILE A 54 -0.29 2.51 5.98
CA ILE A 54 0.57 1.38 6.33
C ILE A 54 2.01 1.61 5.84
N ASN A 55 2.19 2.13 4.63
CA ASN A 55 3.52 2.35 4.07
C ASN A 55 4.35 3.34 4.92
N PRO A 56 3.89 4.56 5.24
CA PRO A 56 4.62 5.46 6.13
C PRO A 56 4.92 4.86 7.51
N LEU A 57 3.98 4.09 8.06
CA LEU A 57 4.18 3.42 9.33
C LEU A 57 5.34 2.42 9.25
N PHE A 58 5.38 1.60 8.21
CA PHE A 58 6.47 0.65 8.01
C PHE A 58 7.81 1.33 7.76
N ILE A 59 7.84 2.46 7.02
CA ILE A 59 9.06 3.24 6.81
C ILE A 59 9.65 3.64 8.17
N VAL A 60 8.85 4.22 9.07
CA VAL A 60 9.31 4.65 10.38
C VAL A 60 9.81 3.46 11.21
N LEU A 61 9.02 2.39 11.31
CA LEU A 61 9.37 1.22 12.10
C LEU A 61 10.63 0.53 11.57
N LEU A 62 10.70 0.29 10.28
CA LEU A 62 11.83 -0.43 9.67
C LEU A 62 13.11 0.41 9.66
N THR A 63 13.01 1.73 9.53
CA THR A 63 14.17 2.63 9.59
C THR A 63 14.89 2.50 10.93
N LEU A 64 14.16 2.32 12.04
CA LEU A 64 14.76 2.11 13.36
C LEU A 64 15.63 0.84 13.42
N PHE A 65 15.34 -0.17 12.62
CA PHE A 65 16.14 -1.39 12.52
C PHE A 65 17.25 -1.27 11.48
N PHE A 66 16.97 -0.71 10.33
CA PHE A 66 17.92 -0.67 9.22
C PHE A 66 19.05 0.35 9.43
N VAL A 67 18.81 1.47 10.10
CA VAL A 67 19.86 2.46 10.39
C VAL A 67 20.97 1.86 11.26
N PRO A 68 20.69 1.26 12.43
CA PRO A 68 21.75 0.63 13.23
C PRO A 68 22.35 -0.59 12.52
N PHE A 69 21.58 -1.34 11.74
CA PHE A 69 22.07 -2.46 10.95
C PHE A 69 23.13 -2.03 9.93
N PHE A 70 22.89 -1.01 9.15
CA PHE A 70 23.88 -0.47 8.21
C PHE A 70 25.06 0.16 8.92
N SER A 71 24.87 0.82 10.04
CA SER A 71 25.95 1.36 10.87
C SER A 71 26.88 0.22 11.34
N PHE A 72 26.31 -0.89 11.78
CA PHE A 72 27.07 -2.09 12.17
C PHE A 72 27.82 -2.73 10.99
N LEU A 73 27.21 -2.82 9.79
CA LEU A 73 27.91 -3.31 8.60
C LEU A 73 29.08 -2.39 8.23
N ARG A 74 28.89 -1.08 8.34
CA ARG A 74 29.93 -0.08 8.08
C ARG A 74 31.11 -0.24 9.06
N SER A 75 30.84 -0.42 10.34
CA SER A 75 31.90 -0.62 11.35
C SER A 75 32.74 -1.88 11.09
N LYS A 76 32.17 -2.89 10.44
CA LYS A 76 32.86 -4.12 10.02
C LYS A 76 33.53 -4.04 8.65
N GLY A 77 33.47 -2.91 7.97
CA GLY A 77 34.02 -2.75 6.61
C GLY A 77 33.30 -3.58 5.54
N LYS A 78 32.12 -4.14 5.84
CA LYS A 78 31.32 -4.99 4.95
C LYS A 78 30.10 -4.26 4.36
N GLU A 79 30.12 -2.95 4.36
CA GLU A 79 29.03 -2.18 3.78
C GLU A 79 28.96 -2.41 2.26
N PRO A 80 27.83 -2.85 1.70
CA PRO A 80 27.70 -3.04 0.26
C PRO A 80 27.80 -1.70 -0.46
N THR A 81 28.36 -1.73 -1.67
CA THR A 81 28.48 -0.54 -2.51
C THR A 81 27.12 0.03 -2.88
N THR A 82 27.08 1.31 -3.23
CA THR A 82 25.84 2.00 -3.61
C THR A 82 25.09 1.26 -4.74
N MET A 83 25.83 0.79 -5.76
CA MET A 83 25.23 0.02 -6.85
C MET A 83 24.69 -1.34 -6.41
N SER A 84 25.37 -2.01 -5.48
CA SER A 84 24.90 -3.29 -4.94
C SER A 84 23.60 -3.11 -4.12
N LYS A 85 23.51 -2.07 -3.31
CA LYS A 85 22.29 -1.75 -2.57
C LYS A 85 21.14 -1.44 -3.53
N PHE A 86 21.40 -0.69 -4.61
CA PHE A 86 20.40 -0.39 -5.63
C PHE A 86 19.88 -1.65 -6.31
N GLY A 87 20.77 -2.56 -6.70
CA GLY A 87 20.40 -3.86 -7.27
C GLY A 87 19.56 -4.69 -6.30
N MET A 88 19.96 -4.73 -5.01
CA MET A 88 19.18 -5.43 -3.96
C MET A 88 17.79 -4.81 -3.79
N ALA A 89 17.69 -3.49 -3.80
CA ALA A 89 16.40 -2.81 -3.68
C ALA A 89 15.45 -3.18 -4.83
N LEU A 90 15.92 -3.15 -6.07
CA LEU A 90 15.13 -3.55 -7.24
C LEU A 90 14.70 -5.01 -7.16
N PHE A 91 15.60 -5.89 -6.71
CA PHE A 91 15.27 -7.31 -6.53
C PHE A 91 14.20 -7.52 -5.46
N ILE A 92 14.31 -6.85 -4.31
CA ILE A 92 13.31 -6.90 -3.22
C ILE A 92 11.97 -6.31 -3.69
N SER A 93 12.00 -5.22 -4.47
CA SER A 93 10.79 -4.66 -5.08
C SER A 93 10.09 -5.66 -6.00
N GLY A 94 10.85 -6.37 -6.83
CA GLY A 94 10.32 -7.47 -7.64
C GLY A 94 9.69 -8.59 -6.81
N LEU A 95 10.32 -8.95 -5.68
CA LEU A 95 9.76 -9.94 -4.75
C LEU A 95 8.43 -9.46 -4.13
N SER A 96 8.28 -8.18 -3.83
CA SER A 96 7.00 -7.66 -3.32
C SER A 96 5.86 -7.85 -4.32
N ALA A 97 6.13 -7.66 -5.61
CA ALA A 97 5.16 -7.93 -6.66
C ALA A 97 4.77 -9.42 -6.74
N LEU A 98 5.72 -10.33 -6.53
CA LEU A 98 5.43 -11.77 -6.46
C LEU A 98 4.51 -12.12 -5.29
N VAL A 99 4.66 -11.48 -4.13
CA VAL A 99 3.74 -11.66 -3.00
C VAL A 99 2.30 -11.36 -3.41
N MET A 100 2.09 -10.29 -4.20
CA MET A 100 0.76 -9.94 -4.70
C MET A 100 0.24 -10.97 -5.72
N VAL A 101 1.10 -11.51 -6.59
CA VAL A 101 0.73 -12.58 -7.51
C VAL A 101 0.27 -13.82 -6.74
N PHE A 102 1.00 -14.23 -5.70
CA PHE A 102 0.58 -15.34 -4.84
C PHE A 102 -0.73 -15.06 -4.12
N ALA A 103 -0.97 -13.82 -3.69
CA ALA A 103 -2.25 -13.42 -3.12
C ALA A 103 -3.42 -13.68 -4.07
N ILE A 104 -3.26 -13.27 -5.34
CA ILE A 104 -4.29 -13.46 -6.38
C ILE A 104 -4.50 -14.96 -6.67
N MET A 105 -3.43 -15.72 -6.77
CA MET A 105 -3.50 -17.17 -7.01
C MET A 105 -4.14 -17.94 -5.85
N SER A 106 -4.08 -17.41 -4.64
CA SER A 106 -4.68 -18.02 -3.44
C SER A 106 -6.20 -17.82 -3.37
N VAL A 107 -6.78 -16.96 -4.21
CA VAL A 107 -8.21 -16.67 -4.20
C VAL A 107 -8.87 -17.44 -5.35
N PRO A 108 -9.75 -18.40 -5.05
CA PRO A 108 -10.36 -19.27 -6.08
C PRO A 108 -11.29 -18.51 -7.02
N SER A 109 -11.86 -17.38 -6.60
CA SER A 109 -12.73 -16.53 -7.41
C SER A 109 -12.53 -15.08 -7.05
N ILE A 110 -12.25 -14.25 -8.06
CA ILE A 110 -12.00 -12.79 -7.89
C ILE A 110 -13.26 -12.08 -7.36
N TYR A 111 -14.45 -12.60 -7.69
CA TYR A 111 -15.73 -11.97 -7.39
C TYR A 111 -16.38 -12.48 -6.09
N GLY A 112 -16.21 -13.76 -5.78
CA GLY A 112 -16.88 -14.40 -4.63
C GLY A 112 -16.07 -14.44 -3.34
N HIS A 113 -14.75 -14.32 -3.42
CA HIS A 113 -13.87 -14.42 -2.25
C HIS A 113 -12.92 -13.22 -2.20
N LYS A 114 -12.87 -12.57 -1.04
CA LYS A 114 -11.90 -11.48 -0.79
C LYS A 114 -10.58 -12.06 -0.33
N ALA A 115 -9.48 -11.57 -0.88
CA ALA A 115 -8.15 -11.87 -0.36
C ALA A 115 -8.02 -11.34 1.07
N SER A 116 -7.30 -12.07 1.91
CA SER A 116 -7.02 -11.62 3.27
C SER A 116 -6.21 -10.31 3.23
N PRO A 117 -6.53 -9.31 4.08
CA PRO A 117 -5.73 -8.08 4.21
C PRO A 117 -4.25 -8.34 4.53
N LEU A 118 -3.93 -9.50 5.11
CA LEU A 118 -2.54 -9.89 5.43
C LEU A 118 -1.63 -9.94 4.21
N TRP A 119 -2.16 -10.28 3.03
CA TRP A 119 -1.38 -10.27 1.80
C TRP A 119 -0.92 -8.86 1.42
N LEU A 120 -1.80 -7.89 1.62
CA LEU A 120 -1.49 -6.49 1.36
C LEU A 120 -0.44 -5.97 2.36
N TRP A 121 -0.59 -6.32 3.64
CA TRP A 121 0.41 -6.01 4.67
C TRP A 121 1.78 -6.61 4.34
N GLY A 122 1.80 -7.87 3.92
CA GLY A 122 3.04 -8.54 3.50
C GLY A 122 3.70 -7.86 2.30
N THR A 123 2.90 -7.48 1.30
CA THR A 123 3.38 -6.76 0.12
C THR A 123 3.98 -5.40 0.50
N TYR A 124 3.27 -4.61 1.30
CA TYR A 124 3.79 -3.32 1.77
C TYR A 124 5.03 -3.46 2.63
N PHE A 125 5.10 -4.48 3.49
CA PHE A 125 6.27 -4.74 4.29
C PHE A 125 7.52 -4.98 3.43
N VAL A 126 7.44 -5.88 2.45
CA VAL A 126 8.57 -6.18 1.54
C VAL A 126 8.90 -4.97 0.67
N PHE A 127 7.87 -4.27 0.17
CA PHE A 127 8.05 -3.07 -0.65
C PHE A 127 8.75 -1.95 0.12
N THR A 128 8.38 -1.70 1.37
CA THR A 128 8.99 -0.69 2.23
C THR A 128 10.46 -0.98 2.51
N ILE A 129 10.85 -2.26 2.63
CA ILE A 129 12.28 -2.62 2.73
C ILE A 129 13.03 -2.13 1.48
N SER A 130 12.48 -2.35 0.29
CA SER A 130 13.05 -1.84 -0.95
C SER A 130 13.20 -0.31 -0.96
N GLU A 131 12.17 0.41 -0.51
CA GLU A 131 12.20 1.89 -0.42
C GLU A 131 13.28 2.40 0.52
N ILE A 132 13.49 1.74 1.68
CA ILE A 132 14.55 2.12 2.62
C ILE A 132 15.94 1.94 2.02
N PHE A 133 16.12 0.93 1.15
CA PHE A 133 17.38 0.76 0.42
C PHE A 133 17.56 1.82 -0.67
N LEU A 134 16.49 2.25 -1.33
CA LEU A 134 16.54 3.23 -2.42
C LEU A 134 16.67 4.68 -1.94
N SER A 135 15.98 5.03 -0.85
CA SER A 135 15.81 6.42 -0.40
C SER A 135 17.15 7.16 -0.15
N PRO A 136 18.11 6.66 0.64
CA PRO A 136 19.37 7.36 0.86
C PRO A 136 20.24 7.41 -0.40
N MET A 137 19.98 6.57 -1.38
CA MET A 137 20.77 6.49 -2.61
C MET A 137 20.26 7.42 -3.69
N GLY A 138 18.95 7.59 -3.80
CA GLY A 138 18.36 8.55 -4.71
C GLY A 138 18.94 9.94 -4.47
N LEU A 139 18.95 10.38 -3.22
CA LEU A 139 19.54 11.67 -2.81
C LEU A 139 21.03 11.76 -3.09
N SER A 140 21.81 10.72 -2.80
CA SER A 140 23.27 10.72 -3.05
C SER A 140 23.61 10.67 -4.53
N LEU A 141 22.80 10.02 -5.36
CA LEU A 141 22.98 9.97 -6.80
C LEU A 141 22.64 11.33 -7.43
N VAL A 142 21.51 11.91 -7.04
CA VAL A 142 21.08 13.23 -7.50
C VAL A 142 22.13 14.27 -7.14
N SER A 143 22.65 14.29 -5.90
CA SER A 143 23.68 15.24 -5.47
C SER A 143 25.01 15.08 -6.22
N LYS A 144 25.35 13.86 -6.67
CA LYS A 144 26.56 13.61 -7.48
C LYS A 144 26.40 13.94 -8.96
N LEU A 145 25.20 13.81 -9.49
CA LEU A 145 24.90 14.08 -10.90
C LEU A 145 24.43 15.51 -11.14
N ALA A 146 23.95 16.19 -10.10
CA ALA A 146 23.49 17.56 -10.21
C ALA A 146 24.69 18.50 -10.51
N PRO A 147 24.58 19.39 -11.50
CA PRO A 147 25.59 20.43 -11.75
C PRO A 147 25.75 21.29 -10.48
N ALA A 148 26.99 21.75 -10.23
CA ALA A 148 27.32 22.51 -9.01
C ALA A 148 26.43 23.73 -8.73
N ARG A 149 25.77 24.26 -9.76
CA ARG A 149 24.82 25.39 -9.63
C ARG A 149 23.45 24.98 -9.05
N LEU A 150 23.09 23.71 -9.11
CA LEU A 150 21.79 23.21 -8.62
C LEU A 150 21.89 22.49 -7.27
N THR A 151 23.09 22.15 -6.81
CA THR A 151 23.33 21.50 -5.52
C THR A 151 22.93 22.36 -4.30
N SER A 152 22.80 23.67 -4.47
CA SER A 152 22.34 24.58 -3.42
C SER A 152 20.83 24.68 -3.31
N LEU A 153 20.08 24.06 -4.24
CA LEU A 153 18.62 24.05 -4.28
C LEU A 153 18.02 22.69 -3.87
N LEU A 154 18.85 21.69 -3.66
CA LEU A 154 18.51 20.34 -3.20
C LEU A 154 18.86 20.16 -1.71
#